data_ef47ccabbb5f74845109140d1af4a181
#
_entry.id   ef47ccabbb5f74845109140d1af4a181
#
_cell.length_a   1.000
_cell.length_b   1.000
_cell.length_c   1.000
_cell.angle_alpha   90.00
_cell.angle_beta   90.00
_cell.angle_gamma   90.00
#
_symmetry.space_group_name_H-M   'P 1'
#
loop_
_entity.id
_entity.type
_entity.pdbx_description
1 polymer ?
#
loop_
_entity_poly.entity_id
_entity_poly.type
_entity_poly.pdbx_seq_one_letter_code
_entity_poly.pdbx_strand_id
1 'polypeptide(L)'
;NATNKNTNGKSSTTRALETQIESALTHISYDRIEQGLLELKDICKKNSTNVDALETYAYALAEYGDQEEALDALRDAAKANPDSGYEKFMYLGQLLDDGKAATACTKKGLDLLEEQMKKGDASVADRHCSACCALAEQILGCRDEEDGMDGDNAVDDETAKAVEELLKRAQQSDKESAEPMQVLACLRNE
;
A
#
# COMPACT_ATOMS: atom_id res chain seq x y z
N ASN A 1 22.31 25.10 35.66
CA ASN A 1 21.18 25.48 34.80
C ASN A 1 21.62 25.41 33.35
N ALA A 2 21.34 24.29 32.70
CA ALA A 2 21.43 24.17 31.27
C ALA A 2 20.18 23.43 30.80
N THR A 3 19.20 24.20 30.37
CA THR A 3 17.99 23.71 29.72
C THR A 3 18.34 23.25 28.33
N ASN A 4 18.31 21.94 28.13
CA ASN A 4 18.49 21.27 26.85
C ASN A 4 17.24 21.53 25.98
N LYS A 5 17.31 22.47 25.04
CA LYS A 5 16.33 22.65 23.97
C LYS A 5 16.77 21.81 22.79
N ASN A 6 16.34 20.55 22.75
CA ASN A 6 16.40 19.72 21.56
C ASN A 6 15.22 20.09 20.64
N THR A 7 15.33 21.20 19.93
CA THR A 7 14.43 21.55 18.84
C THR A 7 15.00 20.95 17.57
N ASN A 8 14.37 19.86 17.13
CA ASN A 8 14.60 19.19 15.85
C ASN A 8 14.52 20.23 14.71
N GLY A 9 15.66 20.76 14.25
CA GLY A 9 15.74 21.80 13.24
C GLY A 9 15.62 21.19 11.84
N LYS A 10 14.38 20.91 11.38
CA LYS A 10 14.15 20.71 9.94
C LYS A 10 14.67 21.95 9.20
N SER A 11 15.44 21.75 8.13
CA SER A 11 15.93 22.84 7.28
C SER A 11 14.74 23.71 6.80
N SER A 12 14.96 25.01 6.63
CA SER A 12 13.94 25.92 6.09
C SER A 12 13.41 25.44 4.74
N THR A 13 14.25 24.82 3.94
CA THR A 13 13.92 24.22 2.64
C THR A 13 12.96 23.03 2.79
N THR A 14 13.20 22.16 3.78
CA THR A 14 12.31 21.02 4.05
C THR A 14 10.92 21.48 4.48
N ARG A 15 10.85 22.48 5.37
CA ARG A 15 9.58 23.05 5.81
C ARG A 15 8.81 23.73 4.67
N ALA A 16 9.51 24.42 3.76
CA ALA A 16 8.89 25.04 2.60
C ALA A 16 8.31 23.98 1.64
N LEU A 17 9.00 22.85 1.45
CA LEU A 17 8.51 21.74 0.65
C LEU A 17 7.27 21.08 1.28
N GLU A 18 7.30 20.81 2.58
CA GLU A 18 6.14 20.27 3.32
C GLU A 18 4.92 21.19 3.14
N THR A 19 5.08 22.50 3.27
CA THR A 19 3.97 23.46 3.08
C THR A 19 3.43 23.43 1.64
N GLN A 20 4.27 23.24 0.63
CA GLN A 20 3.82 23.11 -0.75
C GLN A 20 3.02 21.83 -0.97
N ILE A 21 3.47 20.70 -0.42
CA ILE A 21 2.75 19.42 -0.48
C ILE A 21 1.38 19.55 0.22
N GLU A 22 1.34 20.14 1.42
CA GLU A 22 0.10 20.37 2.15
C GLU A 22 -0.88 21.28 1.38
N SER A 23 -0.38 22.31 0.68
CA SER A 23 -1.20 23.15 -0.19
C SER A 23 -1.83 22.37 -1.32
N ALA A 24 -1.06 21.53 -2.00
CA ALA A 24 -1.56 20.70 -3.10
C ALA A 24 -2.60 19.67 -2.62
N LEU A 25 -2.37 19.02 -1.48
CA LEU A 25 -3.34 18.11 -0.85
C LEU A 25 -4.62 18.86 -0.41
N THR A 26 -4.50 20.11 0.02
CA THR A 26 -5.64 20.96 0.34
C THR A 26 -6.50 21.21 -0.90
N HIS A 27 -5.91 21.42 -2.09
CA HIS A 27 -6.68 21.53 -3.33
C HIS A 27 -7.46 20.25 -3.60
N ILE A 28 -6.86 19.08 -3.46
CA ILE A 28 -7.55 17.79 -3.63
C ILE A 28 -8.72 17.66 -2.65
N SER A 29 -8.52 17.97 -1.37
CA SER A 29 -9.57 17.88 -0.35
C SER A 29 -10.76 18.82 -0.58
N TYR A 30 -10.56 19.89 -1.33
CA TYR A 30 -11.62 20.82 -1.77
C TYR A 30 -12.14 20.51 -3.18
N ASP A 31 -12.02 19.26 -3.64
CA ASP A 31 -12.49 18.78 -4.95
C ASP A 31 -11.85 19.49 -6.17
N ARG A 32 -10.66 20.08 -5.97
CA ARG A 32 -9.83 20.65 -7.03
C ARG A 32 -8.71 19.67 -7.40
N ILE A 33 -9.12 18.46 -7.80
CA ILE A 33 -8.24 17.32 -7.98
C ILE A 33 -7.16 17.60 -9.03
N GLU A 34 -7.55 18.06 -10.23
CA GLU A 34 -6.60 18.36 -11.32
C GLU A 34 -5.53 19.38 -10.91
N GLN A 35 -5.95 20.44 -10.17
CA GLN A 35 -5.02 21.46 -9.70
C GLN A 35 -4.02 20.85 -8.70
N GLY A 36 -4.51 20.08 -7.72
CA GLY A 36 -3.66 19.45 -6.72
C GLY A 36 -2.66 18.46 -7.34
N LEU A 37 -3.10 17.62 -8.29
CA LEU A 37 -2.23 16.69 -9.00
C LEU A 37 -1.17 17.41 -9.84
N LEU A 38 -1.51 18.51 -10.52
CA LEU A 38 -0.55 19.31 -11.28
C LEU A 38 0.51 19.95 -10.35
N GLU A 39 0.09 20.47 -9.19
CA GLU A 39 1.02 21.03 -8.20
C GLU A 39 1.95 19.96 -7.63
N LEU A 40 1.44 18.76 -7.27
CA LEU A 40 2.27 17.65 -6.81
C LEU A 40 3.26 17.20 -7.89
N LYS A 41 2.83 17.11 -9.14
CA LYS A 41 3.70 16.79 -10.28
C LYS A 41 4.85 17.77 -10.43
N ASP A 42 4.58 19.05 -10.31
CA ASP A 42 5.60 20.12 -10.39
C ASP A 42 6.54 20.11 -9.17
N ILE A 43 6.03 19.78 -7.99
CA ILE A 43 6.84 19.57 -6.79
C ILE A 43 7.82 18.41 -6.98
N CYS A 44 7.33 17.26 -7.48
CA CYS A 44 8.16 16.09 -7.77
C CYS A 44 9.24 16.38 -8.82
N LYS A 45 8.91 17.09 -9.90
CA LYS A 45 9.90 17.48 -10.92
C LYS A 45 11.04 18.32 -10.34
N LYS A 46 10.73 19.22 -9.40
CA LYS A 46 11.73 20.08 -8.74
C LYS A 46 12.50 19.36 -7.64
N ASN A 47 11.95 18.28 -7.08
CA ASN A 47 12.47 17.54 -5.93
C ASN A 47 12.51 16.04 -6.23
N SER A 48 13.07 15.63 -7.37
CA SER A 48 13.00 14.26 -7.93
C SER A 48 13.63 13.16 -7.06
N THR A 49 14.34 13.51 -6.00
CA THR A 49 14.93 12.56 -5.03
C THR A 49 14.27 12.63 -3.67
N ASN A 50 13.28 13.48 -3.50
CA ASN A 50 12.58 13.60 -2.21
C ASN A 50 11.49 12.52 -2.11
N VAL A 51 11.67 11.61 -1.17
CA VAL A 51 10.78 10.45 -0.97
C VAL A 51 9.35 10.89 -0.64
N ASP A 52 9.19 11.85 0.27
CA ASP A 52 7.86 12.30 0.70
C ASP A 52 7.07 12.90 -0.46
N ALA A 53 7.73 13.69 -1.33
CA ALA A 53 7.10 14.25 -2.51
C ALA A 53 6.69 13.16 -3.51
N LEU A 54 7.59 12.21 -3.80
CA LEU A 54 7.33 11.10 -4.73
C LEU A 54 6.18 10.21 -4.23
N GLU A 55 6.21 9.80 -2.96
CA GLU A 55 5.16 8.97 -2.37
C GLU A 55 3.83 9.71 -2.34
N THR A 56 3.80 10.98 -1.91
CA THR A 56 2.53 11.75 -1.88
C THR A 56 1.92 11.91 -3.28
N TYR A 57 2.74 12.19 -4.30
CA TYR A 57 2.24 12.30 -5.67
C TYR A 57 1.72 10.97 -6.17
N ALA A 58 2.45 9.88 -5.94
CA ALA A 58 2.06 8.54 -6.35
C ALA A 58 0.72 8.11 -5.71
N TYR A 59 0.54 8.39 -4.41
CA TYR A 59 -0.71 8.06 -3.71
C TYR A 59 -1.88 8.92 -4.21
N ALA A 60 -1.66 10.21 -4.44
CA ALA A 60 -2.69 11.06 -4.99
C ALA A 60 -3.12 10.63 -6.40
N LEU A 61 -2.19 10.16 -7.24
CA LEU A 61 -2.51 9.58 -8.54
C LEU A 61 -3.27 8.26 -8.42
N ALA A 62 -2.89 7.39 -7.49
CA ALA A 62 -3.57 6.11 -7.28
C ALA A 62 -5.03 6.28 -6.85
N GLU A 63 -5.34 7.36 -6.11
CA GLU A 63 -6.69 7.64 -5.62
C GLU A 63 -7.54 8.43 -6.64
N TYR A 64 -6.94 9.35 -7.38
CA TYR A 64 -7.68 10.37 -8.14
C TYR A 64 -7.22 10.55 -9.58
N GLY A 65 -6.12 9.90 -10.00
CA GLY A 65 -5.49 10.13 -11.28
C GLY A 65 -5.73 9.01 -12.29
N ASP A 66 -4.91 9.01 -13.33
CA ASP A 66 -4.86 7.96 -14.33
C ASP A 66 -4.05 6.76 -13.82
N GLN A 67 -4.53 5.53 -14.09
CA GLN A 67 -3.92 4.30 -13.58
C GLN A 67 -2.49 4.09 -14.10
N GLU A 68 -2.22 4.39 -15.36
CA GLU A 68 -0.89 4.19 -15.96
C GLU A 68 0.11 5.17 -15.36
N GLU A 69 -0.30 6.45 -15.20
CA GLU A 69 0.53 7.47 -14.56
C GLU A 69 0.77 7.14 -13.07
N ALA A 70 -0.25 6.62 -12.36
CA ALA A 70 -0.14 6.16 -10.98
C ALA A 70 0.86 5.01 -10.84
N LEU A 71 0.80 4.00 -11.72
CA LEU A 71 1.73 2.87 -11.71
C LEU A 71 3.18 3.32 -11.90
N ASP A 72 3.44 4.26 -12.81
CA ASP A 72 4.79 4.77 -13.03
C ASP A 72 5.30 5.56 -11.82
N ALA A 73 4.47 6.42 -11.25
CA ALA A 73 4.82 7.18 -10.04
C ALA A 73 5.06 6.27 -8.83
N LEU A 74 4.24 5.22 -8.64
CA LEU A 74 4.41 4.23 -7.58
C LEU A 74 5.70 3.41 -7.74
N ARG A 75 6.05 3.03 -8.98
CA ARG A 75 7.32 2.37 -9.28
C ARG A 75 8.53 3.25 -8.95
N ASP A 76 8.45 4.53 -9.24
CA ASP A 76 9.52 5.47 -8.92
C ASP A 76 9.63 5.72 -7.41
N ALA A 77 8.50 5.83 -6.69
CA ALA A 77 8.47 5.89 -5.24
C ALA A 77 9.06 4.60 -4.60
N ALA A 78 8.73 3.42 -5.14
CA ALA A 78 9.26 2.15 -4.65
C ALA A 78 10.78 2.02 -4.89
N LYS A 79 11.31 2.51 -6.02
CA LYS A 79 12.75 2.58 -6.29
C LYS A 79 13.48 3.54 -5.34
N ALA A 80 12.87 4.70 -5.05
CA ALA A 80 13.45 5.71 -4.18
C ALA A 80 13.52 5.26 -2.71
N ASN A 81 12.56 4.46 -2.27
CA ASN A 81 12.43 4.00 -0.88
C ASN A 81 11.90 2.56 -0.82
N PRO A 82 12.72 1.54 -1.12
CA PRO A 82 12.27 0.15 -1.21
C PRO A 82 11.97 -0.52 0.14
N ASP A 83 12.51 0.03 1.22
CA ASP A 83 12.50 -0.63 2.55
C ASP A 83 11.62 0.08 3.58
N SER A 84 10.79 1.01 3.16
CA SER A 84 9.87 1.75 4.02
C SER A 84 8.65 2.22 3.23
N GLY A 85 7.54 2.57 3.91
CA GLY A 85 6.30 2.99 3.28
C GLY A 85 5.61 1.83 2.56
N TYR A 86 4.77 1.09 3.29
CA TYR A 86 4.06 -0.08 2.77
C TYR A 86 2.99 0.29 1.74
N GLU A 87 2.45 1.49 1.82
CA GLU A 87 1.29 1.96 1.03
C GLU A 87 1.55 1.85 -0.48
N LYS A 88 2.72 2.26 -0.96
CA LYS A 88 3.05 2.18 -2.40
C LYS A 88 3.03 0.74 -2.93
N PHE A 89 3.43 -0.23 -2.10
CA PHE A 89 3.39 -1.64 -2.47
C PHE A 89 1.96 -2.19 -2.44
N MET A 90 1.11 -1.71 -1.53
CA MET A 90 -0.31 -2.06 -1.51
C MET A 90 -1.02 -1.52 -2.75
N TYR A 91 -0.79 -0.25 -3.13
CA TYR A 91 -1.32 0.33 -4.37
C TYR A 91 -0.82 -0.40 -5.62
N LEU A 92 0.49 -0.73 -5.68
CA LEU A 92 1.02 -1.55 -6.79
C LEU A 92 0.32 -2.90 -6.87
N GLY A 93 0.07 -3.56 -5.73
CA GLY A 93 -0.65 -4.82 -5.68
C GLY A 93 -2.11 -4.74 -6.14
N GLN A 94 -2.74 -3.56 -6.02
CA GLN A 94 -4.11 -3.33 -6.47
C GLN A 94 -4.21 -2.93 -7.95
N LEU A 95 -3.21 -2.23 -8.47
CA LEU A 95 -3.27 -1.61 -9.80
C LEU A 95 -2.58 -2.43 -10.90
N LEU A 96 -1.74 -3.41 -10.53
CA LEU A 96 -1.06 -4.26 -11.51
C LEU A 96 -2.01 -5.32 -12.06
N ASP A 97 -2.05 -5.43 -13.39
CA ASP A 97 -2.83 -6.47 -14.09
C ASP A 97 -2.16 -7.86 -13.98
N ASP A 98 -0.84 -7.93 -13.87
CA ASP A 98 -0.10 -9.18 -13.67
C ASP A 98 -0.30 -9.68 -12.23
N GLY A 99 -1.11 -10.72 -12.06
CA GLY A 99 -1.46 -11.29 -10.76
C GLY A 99 -0.24 -11.72 -9.93
N LYS A 100 0.81 -12.26 -10.55
CA LYS A 100 2.04 -12.65 -9.86
C LYS A 100 2.81 -11.43 -9.35
N ALA A 101 2.92 -10.40 -10.19
CA ALA A 101 3.56 -9.13 -9.79
C ALA A 101 2.74 -8.42 -8.71
N ALA A 102 1.42 -8.40 -8.83
CA ALA A 102 0.50 -7.85 -7.85
C ALA A 102 0.67 -8.52 -6.48
N THR A 103 0.62 -9.86 -6.44
CA THR A 103 0.84 -10.68 -5.24
C THR A 103 2.20 -10.42 -4.60
N ALA A 104 3.26 -10.31 -5.41
CA ALA A 104 4.61 -10.00 -4.91
C ALA A 104 4.68 -8.60 -4.26
N CYS A 105 4.02 -7.60 -4.84
CA CYS A 105 3.93 -6.26 -4.28
C CYS A 105 3.14 -6.26 -2.96
N THR A 106 1.95 -6.86 -2.93
CA THR A 106 1.13 -6.96 -1.70
C THR A 106 1.90 -7.66 -0.58
N LYS A 107 2.62 -8.75 -0.89
CA LYS A 107 3.48 -9.45 0.07
C LYS A 107 4.57 -8.53 0.62
N LYS A 108 5.25 -7.75 -0.23
CA LYS A 108 6.26 -6.79 0.24
C LYS A 108 5.65 -5.72 1.15
N GLY A 109 4.48 -5.21 0.82
CA GLY A 109 3.73 -4.28 1.67
C GLY A 109 3.40 -4.88 3.03
N LEU A 110 2.93 -6.12 3.05
CA LEU A 110 2.63 -6.86 4.27
C LEU A 110 3.86 -7.08 5.15
N ASP A 111 5.01 -7.47 4.56
CA ASP A 111 6.27 -7.63 5.28
C ASP A 111 6.69 -6.32 5.99
N LEU A 112 6.53 -5.17 5.31
CA LEU A 112 6.82 -3.84 5.89
C LEU A 112 5.85 -3.47 7.03
N LEU A 113 4.56 -3.80 6.91
CA LEU A 113 3.57 -3.63 7.98
C LEU A 113 3.94 -4.46 9.21
N GLU A 114 4.34 -5.71 9.02
CA GLU A 114 4.79 -6.57 10.13
C GLU A 114 6.03 -6.03 10.84
N GLU A 115 6.96 -5.46 10.09
CA GLU A 115 8.14 -4.81 10.69
C GLU A 115 7.74 -3.60 11.53
N GLN A 116 6.75 -2.81 11.09
CA GLN A 116 6.23 -1.70 11.89
C GLN A 116 5.55 -2.18 13.17
N MET A 117 4.72 -3.23 13.08
CA MET A 117 4.09 -3.85 14.25
C MET A 117 5.13 -4.41 15.24
N LYS A 118 6.19 -5.06 14.75
CA LYS A 118 7.30 -5.56 15.60
C LYS A 118 8.05 -4.43 16.30
N LYS A 119 8.08 -3.23 15.71
CA LYS A 119 8.65 -2.01 16.32
C LYS A 119 7.69 -1.36 17.34
N GLY A 120 6.51 -1.92 17.54
CA GLY A 120 5.52 -1.46 18.53
C GLY A 120 4.47 -0.49 17.99
N ASP A 121 4.39 -0.30 16.68
CA ASP A 121 3.34 0.50 16.06
C ASP A 121 2.05 -0.31 15.92
N ALA A 122 1.18 -0.20 16.92
CA ALA A 122 -0.13 -0.87 16.90
C ALA A 122 -1.16 -0.14 16.00
N SER A 123 -0.86 1.08 15.53
CA SER A 123 -1.81 1.87 14.73
C SER A 123 -2.03 1.31 13.33
N VAL A 124 -1.20 0.37 12.89
CA VAL A 124 -1.29 -0.28 11.57
C VAL A 124 -2.00 -1.64 11.61
N ALA A 125 -2.60 -2.02 12.73
CA ALA A 125 -3.20 -3.35 12.90
C ALA A 125 -4.38 -3.61 11.94
N ASP A 126 -5.23 -2.61 11.74
CA ASP A 126 -6.32 -2.63 10.76
C ASP A 126 -5.80 -2.82 9.33
N ARG A 127 -4.77 -2.08 8.95
CA ARG A 127 -4.13 -2.18 7.62
C ARG A 127 -3.43 -3.52 7.42
N HIS A 128 -2.83 -4.07 8.48
CA HIS A 128 -2.24 -5.41 8.42
C HIS A 128 -3.32 -6.47 8.22
N CYS A 129 -4.48 -6.34 8.86
CA CYS A 129 -5.62 -7.22 8.65
C CYS A 129 -6.06 -7.20 7.18
N SER A 130 -6.36 -6.02 6.63
CA SER A 130 -6.78 -5.88 5.23
C SER A 130 -5.70 -6.32 4.23
N ALA A 131 -4.41 -6.09 4.53
CA ALA A 131 -3.32 -6.57 3.68
C ALA A 131 -3.22 -8.10 3.63
N CYS A 132 -3.45 -8.78 4.76
CA CYS A 132 -3.52 -10.24 4.80
C CYS A 132 -4.70 -10.78 3.99
N CYS A 133 -5.87 -10.14 4.09
CA CYS A 133 -7.06 -10.52 3.33
C CYS A 133 -6.84 -10.30 1.83
N ALA A 134 -6.33 -9.14 1.43
CA ALA A 134 -6.02 -8.84 0.03
C ALA A 134 -5.01 -9.83 -0.57
N LEU A 135 -3.97 -10.20 0.18
CA LEU A 135 -3.00 -11.20 -0.26
C LEU A 135 -3.65 -12.58 -0.41
N ALA A 136 -4.53 -12.97 0.50
CA ALA A 136 -5.26 -14.23 0.43
C ALA A 136 -6.16 -14.29 -0.81
N GLU A 137 -6.92 -13.23 -1.10
CA GLU A 137 -7.77 -13.11 -2.29
C GLU A 137 -6.95 -13.16 -3.58
N GLN A 138 -5.80 -12.47 -3.64
CA GLN A 138 -4.92 -12.51 -4.80
C GLN A 138 -4.34 -13.90 -5.04
N ILE A 139 -3.96 -14.63 -3.98
CA ILE A 139 -3.47 -16.01 -4.10
C ILE A 139 -4.56 -16.92 -4.67
N LEU A 140 -5.82 -16.75 -4.27
CA LEU A 140 -6.96 -17.49 -4.80
C LEU A 140 -7.24 -17.11 -6.26
N GLY A 141 -7.28 -15.81 -6.59
CA GLY A 141 -7.60 -15.32 -7.94
C GLY A 141 -6.52 -15.59 -8.99
N CYS A 142 -5.25 -15.68 -8.64
CA CYS A 142 -4.16 -15.97 -9.59
C CYS A 142 -4.23 -17.40 -10.19
N ARG A 143 -5.08 -18.27 -9.66
CA ARG A 143 -5.20 -19.67 -10.12
C ARG A 143 -6.08 -19.82 -11.36
N ASP A 144 -7.11 -18.99 -11.47
CA ASP A 144 -8.05 -19.04 -12.58
C ASP A 144 -7.39 -18.75 -13.93
N GLU A 145 -6.22 -18.11 -13.93
CA GLU A 145 -5.44 -17.77 -15.12
C GLU A 145 -4.49 -18.89 -15.59
N GLU A 146 -4.05 -19.80 -14.71
CA GLU A 146 -3.05 -20.84 -15.02
C GLU A 146 -3.70 -22.19 -15.36
N ASP A 147 -4.82 -22.52 -14.76
CA ASP A 147 -5.56 -23.77 -15.02
C ASP A 147 -6.58 -23.54 -16.15
N GLY A 148 -6.16 -23.81 -17.38
CA GLY A 148 -7.07 -23.73 -18.53
C GLY A 148 -8.35 -24.53 -18.32
N MET A 149 -9.43 -24.11 -18.93
CA MET A 149 -10.87 -24.38 -18.84
C MET A 149 -11.39 -25.81 -18.48
N ASP A 150 -10.55 -26.76 -18.06
CA ASP A 150 -10.91 -28.16 -17.81
C ASP A 150 -10.33 -28.73 -16.48
N GLY A 151 -9.82 -27.90 -15.56
CA GLY A 151 -9.28 -28.35 -14.27
C GLY A 151 -10.37 -28.41 -13.19
N ASP A 152 -10.30 -29.43 -12.33
CA ASP A 152 -11.04 -29.50 -11.07
C ASP A 152 -10.65 -28.27 -10.23
N ASN A 153 -11.58 -27.33 -10.06
CA ASN A 153 -11.37 -25.99 -9.46
C ASN A 153 -11.05 -26.05 -7.94
N ALA A 154 -10.74 -27.24 -7.41
CA ALA A 154 -10.42 -27.41 -6.00
C ALA A 154 -9.08 -26.76 -5.65
N VAL A 155 -9.10 -25.91 -4.63
CA VAL A 155 -7.89 -25.31 -4.04
C VAL A 155 -6.99 -26.43 -3.53
N ASP A 156 -5.72 -26.48 -3.99
CA ASP A 156 -4.78 -27.47 -3.48
C ASP A 156 -4.50 -27.24 -1.98
N ASP A 157 -4.15 -28.32 -1.27
CA ASP A 157 -3.95 -28.31 0.18
C ASP A 157 -2.86 -27.32 0.64
N GLU A 158 -1.87 -27.03 -0.17
CA GLU A 158 -0.77 -26.12 0.19
C GLU A 158 -1.24 -24.66 0.11
N THR A 159 -1.93 -24.31 -0.97
CA THR A 159 -2.57 -23.00 -1.16
C THR A 159 -3.62 -22.73 -0.09
N ALA A 160 -4.50 -23.71 0.18
CA ALA A 160 -5.52 -23.60 1.22
C ALA A 160 -4.90 -23.29 2.60
N LYS A 161 -3.84 -23.99 2.98
CA LYS A 161 -3.13 -23.77 4.24
C LYS A 161 -2.46 -22.39 4.29
N ALA A 162 -1.87 -21.93 3.19
CA ALA A 162 -1.25 -20.61 3.11
C ALA A 162 -2.30 -19.50 3.29
N VAL A 163 -3.45 -19.63 2.65
CA VAL A 163 -4.57 -18.69 2.78
C VAL A 163 -5.13 -18.71 4.20
N GLU A 164 -5.39 -19.88 4.79
CA GLU A 164 -5.87 -20.01 6.16
C GLU A 164 -4.92 -19.36 7.18
N GLU A 165 -3.60 -19.49 7.01
CA GLU A 165 -2.63 -18.86 7.90
C GLU A 165 -2.63 -17.33 7.75
N LEU A 166 -2.79 -16.79 6.54
CA LEU A 166 -2.97 -15.36 6.32
C LEU A 166 -4.22 -14.82 7.02
N LEU A 167 -5.36 -15.52 6.86
CA LEU A 167 -6.63 -15.11 7.48
C LEU A 167 -6.58 -15.19 9.00
N LYS A 168 -5.88 -16.18 9.55
CA LYS A 168 -5.63 -16.28 10.99
C LYS A 168 -4.78 -15.11 11.50
N ARG A 169 -3.74 -14.71 10.78
CA ARG A 169 -2.92 -13.54 11.11
C ARG A 169 -3.76 -12.25 11.03
N ALA A 170 -4.61 -12.10 10.00
CA ALA A 170 -5.55 -11.00 9.88
C ALA A 170 -6.44 -10.89 11.13
N GLN A 171 -7.08 -11.99 11.52
CA GLN A 171 -7.98 -12.02 12.69
C GLN A 171 -7.27 -11.77 14.03
N GLN A 172 -5.96 -12.10 14.14
CA GLN A 172 -5.17 -11.78 15.31
C GLN A 172 -4.84 -10.29 15.41
N SER A 173 -4.70 -9.60 14.27
CA SER A 173 -4.38 -8.18 14.20
C SER A 173 -5.61 -7.32 14.47
N ASP A 174 -6.74 -7.67 13.91
CA ASP A 174 -8.02 -7.00 14.14
C ASP A 174 -9.12 -8.04 14.38
N LYS A 175 -9.50 -8.19 15.65
CA LYS A 175 -10.52 -9.17 16.08
C LYS A 175 -11.95 -8.73 15.78
N GLU A 176 -12.15 -7.45 15.50
CA GLU A 176 -13.46 -6.87 15.22
C GLU A 176 -13.77 -6.84 13.73
N SER A 177 -12.75 -7.01 12.88
CA SER A 177 -12.92 -7.05 11.42
C SER A 177 -13.68 -8.30 10.97
N ALA A 178 -14.69 -8.11 10.13
CA ALA A 178 -15.43 -9.19 9.46
C ALA A 178 -14.73 -9.71 8.20
N GLU A 179 -13.75 -8.97 7.66
CA GLU A 179 -13.07 -9.22 6.39
C GLU A 179 -12.44 -10.63 6.32
N PRO A 180 -11.67 -11.11 7.32
CA PRO A 180 -11.09 -12.45 7.28
C PRO A 180 -12.14 -13.57 7.20
N MET A 181 -13.30 -13.36 7.81
CA MET A 181 -14.38 -14.36 7.77
C MET A 181 -15.08 -14.39 6.41
N GLN A 182 -15.16 -13.26 5.73
CA GLN A 182 -15.72 -13.18 4.37
C GLN A 182 -14.83 -13.93 3.39
N VAL A 183 -13.52 -13.68 3.41
CA VAL A 183 -12.54 -14.39 2.56
C VAL A 183 -12.54 -15.89 2.86
N LEU A 184 -12.59 -16.29 4.14
CA LEU A 184 -12.67 -17.69 4.53
C LEU A 184 -13.95 -18.37 4.03
N ALA A 185 -15.07 -17.65 3.98
CA ALA A 185 -16.31 -18.16 3.44
C ALA A 185 -16.23 -18.40 1.92
N CYS A 186 -15.53 -17.54 1.18
CA CYS A 186 -15.24 -17.77 -0.25
C CYS A 186 -14.40 -19.03 -0.42
N LEU A 187 -13.31 -19.20 0.31
CA LEU A 187 -12.44 -20.37 0.24
C LEU A 187 -13.19 -21.72 0.47
N ARG A 188 -14.23 -21.73 1.31
CA ARG A 188 -14.98 -22.97 1.64
C ARG A 188 -16.12 -23.27 0.69
N ASN A 189 -16.51 -22.32 -0.15
CA ASN A 189 -17.59 -22.50 -1.13
C ASN A 189 -17.07 -22.87 -2.53
N GLU A 190 -15.76 -22.88 -2.73
CA GLU A 190 -15.06 -23.40 -3.91
C GLU A 190 -14.67 -24.87 -3.72
#